data_9be3a4dcada946bb9860c1083c2524e8
#
_entry.id   9be3a4dcada946bb9860c1083c2524e8
#
_cell.length_a   1.000
_cell.length_b   1.000
_cell.length_c   1.000
_cell.angle_alpha   90.00
_cell.angle_beta   90.00
_cell.angle_gamma   90.00
#
_symmetry.space_group_name_H-M   'P 1'
#
loop_
_entity.id
_entity.type
_entity.pdbx_description
1 polymer ?
#
loop_
_entity_poly.entity_id
_entity_poly.type
_entity_poly.pdbx_seq_one_letter_code
_entity_poly.pdbx_strand_id
1 'polypeptide(L)'
;MSKIVFFNIPAHGHTNPTLGVVRELVSQGHQVWYYSYEAFREKIEEAGAEFIPCDQYDREQNLSPKDAAKVGKDLAFSIEILADTTLALEKPVCRDLERLEPDCIVADSMAVWGKAIARKLGIPFVSSTTTFAFNQYSAKIMRQSFKEVASMLILMPKINRQIKRLRVNGYPIKNVLDVLANDENTHTIVYTSPEFQPCSETFSNKYAFVGPSVRPSSEEIRKVCHKGESCQDGGVWQAAGKSVSVFLC
;
A
#
# COMPACT_ATOMS: atom_id res chain seq x y z
N MET A 1 -7.02 -6.01 21.35
CA MET A 1 -7.75 -5.03 20.50
C MET A 1 -6.76 -3.94 20.17
N SER A 2 -6.43 -3.76 18.89
CA SER A 2 -5.46 -2.76 18.43
C SER A 2 -6.16 -1.71 17.56
N LYS A 3 -5.59 -0.51 17.51
CA LYS A 3 -6.01 0.61 16.69
C LYS A 3 -5.14 0.67 15.46
N ILE A 4 -5.70 0.49 14.27
CA ILE A 4 -4.95 0.35 13.02
C ILE A 4 -5.43 1.41 12.03
N VAL A 5 -4.49 2.12 11.43
CA VAL A 5 -4.78 3.13 10.39
C VAL A 5 -4.27 2.66 9.05
N PHE A 6 -5.14 2.68 8.05
CA PHE A 6 -4.80 2.37 6.65
C PHE A 6 -4.65 3.63 5.83
N PHE A 7 -3.56 3.70 5.05
CA PHE A 7 -3.35 4.66 3.98
C PHE A 7 -3.23 3.96 2.65
N ASN A 8 -4.03 4.37 1.68
CA ASN A 8 -4.00 3.76 0.36
C ASN A 8 -4.10 4.79 -0.75
N ILE A 9 -3.58 4.47 -1.94
CA ILE A 9 -3.88 5.29 -3.10
C ILE A 9 -5.30 4.99 -3.60
N PRO A 10 -6.00 5.99 -4.15
CA PRO A 10 -7.41 5.86 -4.54
C PRO A 10 -7.57 5.16 -5.89
N ALA A 11 -7.17 3.90 -5.96
CA ALA A 11 -7.28 3.08 -7.15
C ALA A 11 -7.90 1.72 -6.80
N HIS A 12 -8.81 1.22 -7.64
CA HIS A 12 -9.49 -0.06 -7.42
C HIS A 12 -8.52 -1.23 -7.22
N GLY A 13 -7.43 -1.27 -8.00
CA GLY A 13 -6.39 -2.30 -7.89
C GLY A 13 -5.61 -2.26 -6.59
N HIS A 14 -5.61 -1.15 -5.88
CA HIS A 14 -4.94 -0.97 -4.59
C HIS A 14 -5.91 -1.09 -3.41
N THR A 15 -7.11 -0.53 -3.52
CA THR A 15 -8.11 -0.57 -2.44
C THR A 15 -8.75 -1.96 -2.30
N ASN A 16 -9.24 -2.57 -3.40
CA ASN A 16 -9.97 -3.83 -3.31
C ASN A 16 -9.20 -4.97 -2.63
N PRO A 17 -7.89 -5.19 -2.88
CA PRO A 17 -7.13 -6.24 -2.21
C PRO A 17 -7.06 -6.06 -0.69
N THR A 18 -7.00 -4.82 -0.19
CA THR A 18 -6.86 -4.55 1.25
C THR A 18 -8.14 -4.80 2.03
N LEU A 19 -9.31 -4.75 1.39
CA LEU A 19 -10.60 -4.91 2.06
C LEU A 19 -10.78 -6.29 2.72
N GLY A 20 -10.14 -7.33 2.19
CA GLY A 20 -10.10 -8.65 2.81
C GLY A 20 -9.36 -8.63 4.14
N VAL A 21 -8.20 -7.99 4.19
CA VAL A 21 -7.40 -7.82 5.41
C VAL A 21 -8.16 -6.96 6.42
N VAL A 22 -8.78 -5.87 5.97
CA VAL A 22 -9.60 -5.00 6.85
C VAL A 22 -10.73 -5.78 7.51
N ARG A 23 -11.50 -6.56 6.74
CA ARG A 23 -12.57 -7.42 7.30
C ARG A 23 -12.06 -8.39 8.35
N GLU A 24 -10.92 -9.03 8.08
CA GLU A 24 -10.32 -9.97 9.02
C GLU A 24 -9.91 -9.27 10.31
N LEU A 25 -9.25 -8.13 10.24
CA LEU A 25 -8.85 -7.35 11.41
C LEU A 25 -10.06 -6.90 12.24
N VAL A 26 -11.10 -6.40 11.59
CA VAL A 26 -12.34 -5.99 12.27
C VAL A 26 -13.03 -7.20 12.91
N SER A 27 -13.08 -8.35 12.24
CA SER A 27 -13.65 -9.58 12.79
C SER A 27 -12.93 -10.09 14.03
N GLN A 28 -11.62 -9.82 14.14
CA GLN A 28 -10.80 -10.11 15.31
C GLN A 28 -10.90 -9.05 16.42
N GLY A 29 -11.76 -8.04 16.25
CA GLY A 29 -12.02 -7.02 17.25
C GLY A 29 -11.05 -5.84 17.24
N HIS A 30 -10.26 -5.68 16.17
CA HIS A 30 -9.45 -4.48 16.00
C HIS A 30 -10.27 -3.30 15.50
N GLN A 31 -9.89 -2.07 15.86
CA GLN A 31 -10.44 -0.85 15.30
C GLN A 31 -9.62 -0.43 14.09
N VAL A 32 -10.29 -0.18 12.97
CA VAL A 32 -9.63 0.16 11.71
C VAL A 32 -10.17 1.47 11.19
N TRP A 33 -9.30 2.46 10.98
CA TRP A 33 -9.56 3.70 10.24
C TRP A 33 -8.91 3.63 8.88
N TYR A 34 -9.62 4.07 7.85
CA TYR A 34 -9.13 3.94 6.49
C TYR A 34 -9.21 5.28 5.74
N TYR A 35 -8.05 5.87 5.47
CA TYR A 35 -7.93 7.08 4.67
C TYR A 35 -8.03 6.76 3.19
N SER A 36 -9.05 7.29 2.53
CA SER A 36 -9.26 7.10 1.09
C SER A 36 -10.18 8.20 0.53
N TYR A 37 -10.59 8.03 -0.72
CA TYR A 37 -11.47 8.95 -1.42
C TYR A 37 -12.92 8.52 -1.29
N GLU A 38 -13.82 9.51 -1.40
CA GLU A 38 -15.26 9.32 -1.29
C GLU A 38 -15.80 8.18 -2.18
N ALA A 39 -15.23 8.03 -3.38
CA ALA A 39 -15.58 6.95 -4.32
C ALA A 39 -15.38 5.52 -3.76
N PHE A 40 -14.64 5.35 -2.67
CA PHE A 40 -14.37 4.06 -2.04
C PHE A 40 -15.07 3.89 -0.69
N ARG A 41 -15.76 4.92 -0.17
CA ARG A 41 -16.39 4.94 1.16
C ARG A 41 -17.23 3.68 1.41
N GLU A 42 -18.22 3.44 0.56
CA GLU A 42 -19.17 2.34 0.73
C GLU A 42 -18.45 0.98 0.93
N LYS A 43 -17.49 0.66 0.07
CA LYS A 43 -16.73 -0.60 0.15
C LYS A 43 -15.87 -0.70 1.42
N ILE A 44 -15.32 0.41 1.88
CA ILE A 44 -14.47 0.48 3.09
C ILE A 44 -15.36 0.29 4.33
N GLU A 45 -16.49 0.97 4.40
CA GLU A 45 -17.45 0.84 5.49
C GLU A 45 -18.11 -0.55 5.52
N GLU A 46 -18.40 -1.14 4.34
CA GLU A 46 -18.85 -2.54 4.24
C GLU A 46 -17.80 -3.55 4.73
N ALA A 47 -16.52 -3.20 4.68
CA ALA A 47 -15.44 -4.00 5.25
C ALA A 47 -15.34 -3.82 6.78
N GLY A 48 -16.09 -2.90 7.38
CA GLY A 48 -16.16 -2.63 8.81
C GLY A 48 -15.16 -1.58 9.31
N ALA A 49 -14.42 -0.91 8.43
CA ALA A 49 -13.53 0.18 8.82
C ALA A 49 -14.29 1.52 8.90
N GLU A 50 -13.79 2.42 9.74
CA GLU A 50 -14.22 3.82 9.75
C GLU A 50 -13.51 4.57 8.60
N PHE A 51 -14.30 5.12 7.68
CA PHE A 51 -13.78 5.86 6.53
C PHE A 51 -13.39 7.28 6.92
N ILE A 52 -12.20 7.73 6.49
CA ILE A 52 -11.73 9.11 6.65
C ILE A 52 -11.43 9.68 5.25
N PRO A 53 -12.16 10.73 4.82
CA PRO A 53 -11.96 11.31 3.49
C PRO A 53 -10.64 12.07 3.40
N CYS A 54 -9.90 11.87 2.30
CA CYS A 54 -8.66 12.57 2.01
C CYS A 54 -8.61 13.22 0.62
N ASP A 55 -9.72 13.21 -0.11
CA ASP A 55 -9.86 13.79 -1.47
C ASP A 55 -9.33 15.21 -1.56
N GLN A 56 -9.66 16.03 -0.57
CA GLN A 56 -9.32 17.46 -0.54
C GLN A 56 -7.81 17.75 -0.46
N TYR A 57 -7.01 16.75 -0.10
CA TYR A 57 -5.56 16.88 0.03
C TYR A 57 -4.80 16.32 -1.18
N ASP A 58 -5.52 15.67 -2.10
CA ASP A 58 -4.89 15.07 -3.26
C ASP A 58 -4.73 16.07 -4.39
N ARG A 59 -3.47 16.26 -4.76
CA ARG A 59 -3.13 17.12 -5.88
C ARG A 59 -3.43 16.49 -7.23
N GLU A 60 -3.50 15.15 -7.31
CA GLU A 60 -3.81 14.44 -8.56
C GLU A 60 -5.20 14.77 -9.09
N GLN A 61 -6.18 14.96 -8.22
CA GLN A 61 -7.53 15.36 -8.63
C GLN A 61 -7.61 16.71 -9.36
N ASN A 62 -6.66 17.58 -9.10
CA ASN A 62 -6.59 18.92 -9.68
C ASN A 62 -5.61 19.03 -10.84
N LEU A 63 -5.06 17.90 -11.33
CA LEU A 63 -4.16 17.88 -12.47
C LEU A 63 -4.91 18.14 -13.78
N SER A 64 -4.27 18.90 -14.69
CA SER A 64 -4.71 18.94 -16.07
C SER A 64 -4.67 17.55 -16.70
N PRO A 65 -5.51 17.23 -17.71
CA PRO A 65 -5.42 15.96 -18.43
C PRO A 65 -4.02 15.63 -18.97
N LYS A 66 -3.26 16.67 -19.35
CA LYS A 66 -1.88 16.56 -19.82
C LYS A 66 -0.92 16.16 -18.71
N ASP A 67 -1.13 16.64 -17.49
CA ASP A 67 -0.27 16.34 -16.35
C ASP A 67 -0.64 15.00 -15.73
N ALA A 68 -1.93 14.66 -15.68
CA ALA A 68 -2.38 13.34 -15.27
C ALA A 68 -1.79 12.21 -16.15
N ALA A 69 -1.62 12.47 -17.46
CA ALA A 69 -0.97 11.51 -18.38
C ALA A 69 0.55 11.32 -18.12
N LYS A 70 1.18 12.17 -17.31
CA LYS A 70 2.60 12.03 -16.88
C LYS A 70 2.77 11.16 -15.65
N VAL A 71 1.74 11.07 -14.80
CA VAL A 71 1.77 10.25 -13.59
C VAL A 71 2.07 8.79 -13.97
N GLY A 72 3.04 8.19 -13.31
CA GLY A 72 3.54 6.86 -13.62
C GLY A 72 4.48 6.74 -14.84
N LYS A 73 4.59 7.79 -15.69
CA LYS A 73 5.50 7.81 -16.85
C LYS A 73 6.71 8.70 -16.63
N ASP A 74 6.54 9.82 -15.93
CA ASP A 74 7.64 10.72 -15.54
C ASP A 74 7.89 10.53 -14.05
N LEU A 75 8.97 9.84 -13.72
CA LEU A 75 9.34 9.52 -12.33
C LEU A 75 9.55 10.79 -11.49
N ALA A 76 10.17 11.82 -12.05
CA ALA A 76 10.42 13.06 -11.31
C ALA A 76 9.11 13.79 -10.99
N PHE A 77 8.17 13.81 -11.94
CA PHE A 77 6.84 14.36 -11.73
C PHE A 77 6.03 13.55 -10.71
N SER A 78 6.08 12.22 -10.81
CA SER A 78 5.41 11.34 -9.84
C SER A 78 5.94 11.55 -8.42
N ILE A 79 7.27 11.69 -8.24
CA ILE A 79 7.85 11.99 -6.92
C ILE A 79 7.49 13.40 -6.43
N GLU A 80 7.35 14.37 -7.33
CA GLU A 80 6.86 15.71 -6.98
C GLU A 80 5.43 15.64 -6.43
N ILE A 81 4.51 14.95 -7.10
CA ILE A 81 3.14 14.73 -6.64
C ILE A 81 3.13 14.03 -5.27
N LEU A 82 3.90 12.96 -5.12
CA LEU A 82 4.00 12.25 -3.84
C LEU A 82 4.51 13.15 -2.70
N ALA A 83 5.50 14.01 -2.99
CA ALA A 83 6.01 14.96 -2.01
C ALA A 83 4.95 16.02 -1.64
N ASP A 84 4.24 16.54 -2.61
CA ASP A 84 3.18 17.53 -2.41
C ASP A 84 2.02 16.94 -1.60
N THR A 85 1.56 15.73 -1.95
CA THR A 85 0.52 15.01 -1.22
C THR A 85 0.95 14.71 0.23
N THR A 86 2.20 14.27 0.43
CA THR A 86 2.76 14.03 1.77
C THR A 86 2.69 15.29 2.63
N LEU A 87 3.11 16.44 2.09
CA LEU A 87 3.12 17.70 2.83
C LEU A 87 1.71 18.26 3.04
N ALA A 88 0.79 18.05 2.11
CA ALA A 88 -0.60 18.48 2.25
C ALA A 88 -1.34 17.67 3.33
N LEU A 89 -1.09 16.36 3.37
CA LEU A 89 -1.70 15.46 4.35
C LEU A 89 -1.10 15.58 5.75
N GLU A 90 0.13 16.10 5.90
CA GLU A 90 0.86 16.09 7.16
C GLU A 90 0.05 16.65 8.34
N LYS A 91 -0.39 17.91 8.23
CA LYS A 91 -1.06 18.59 9.36
C LYS A 91 -2.38 17.94 9.77
N PRO A 92 -3.32 17.65 8.83
CA PRO A 92 -4.58 17.01 9.19
C PRO A 92 -4.36 15.59 9.71
N VAL A 93 -3.54 14.78 9.04
CA VAL A 93 -3.29 13.39 9.43
C VAL A 93 -2.56 13.31 10.77
N CYS A 94 -1.51 14.10 11.00
CA CYS A 94 -0.82 14.07 12.30
C CYS A 94 -1.76 14.43 13.46
N ARG A 95 -2.65 15.43 13.29
CA ARG A 95 -3.66 15.78 14.30
C ARG A 95 -4.63 14.63 14.56
N ASP A 96 -5.06 13.94 13.51
CA ASP A 96 -5.95 12.79 13.67
C ASP A 96 -5.22 11.64 14.36
N LEU A 97 -3.97 11.34 13.98
CA LEU A 97 -3.17 10.27 14.59
C LEU A 97 -2.85 10.57 16.06
N GLU A 98 -2.61 11.83 16.44
CA GLU A 98 -2.47 12.22 17.85
C GLU A 98 -3.73 11.93 18.67
N ARG A 99 -4.92 12.08 18.07
CA ARG A 99 -6.20 11.79 18.73
C ARG A 99 -6.52 10.30 18.74
N LEU A 100 -6.24 9.60 17.64
CA LEU A 100 -6.54 8.18 17.47
C LEU A 100 -5.56 7.30 18.25
N GLU A 101 -4.29 7.75 18.39
CA GLU A 101 -3.20 6.99 19.02
C GLU A 101 -3.11 5.56 18.45
N PRO A 102 -2.86 5.40 17.14
CA PRO A 102 -2.85 4.09 16.53
C PRO A 102 -1.64 3.27 16.97
N ASP A 103 -1.86 1.98 17.17
CA ASP A 103 -0.80 1.00 17.47
C ASP A 103 0.03 0.68 16.21
N CYS A 104 -0.57 0.82 15.03
CA CYS A 104 0.08 0.49 13.76
C CYS A 104 -0.52 1.28 12.59
N ILE A 105 0.35 1.62 11.63
CA ILE A 105 -0.05 2.14 10.32
C ILE A 105 0.22 1.07 9.26
N VAL A 106 -0.78 0.75 8.47
CA VAL A 106 -0.68 -0.06 7.26
C VAL A 106 -0.80 0.87 6.05
N ALA A 107 0.21 0.93 5.20
CA ALA A 107 0.10 1.75 4.00
C ALA A 107 0.48 1.00 2.73
N ASP A 108 -0.28 1.29 1.67
CA ASP A 108 0.05 0.84 0.34
C ASP A 108 1.47 1.29 -0.04
N SER A 109 2.21 0.43 -0.72
CA SER A 109 3.59 0.70 -1.15
C SER A 109 3.71 1.96 -2.02
N MET A 110 2.63 2.37 -2.68
CA MET A 110 2.55 3.60 -3.46
C MET A 110 2.07 4.79 -2.62
N ALA A 111 1.40 4.57 -1.48
CA ALA A 111 0.99 5.61 -0.54
C ALA A 111 2.17 6.02 0.37
N VAL A 112 3.20 6.58 -0.23
CA VAL A 112 4.49 6.91 0.41
C VAL A 112 4.32 7.83 1.62
N TRP A 113 3.30 8.68 1.64
CA TRP A 113 2.96 9.54 2.77
C TRP A 113 2.66 8.74 4.05
N GLY A 114 2.00 7.59 3.95
CA GLY A 114 1.72 6.73 5.10
C GLY A 114 3.00 6.25 5.77
N LYS A 115 3.96 5.73 4.99
CA LYS A 115 5.30 5.34 5.48
C LYS A 115 6.08 6.53 6.05
N ALA A 116 6.04 7.66 5.35
CA ALA A 116 6.78 8.86 5.77
C ALA A 116 6.26 9.41 7.10
N ILE A 117 4.93 9.49 7.26
CA ILE A 117 4.26 9.93 8.49
C ILE A 117 4.51 8.95 9.63
N ALA A 118 4.37 7.64 9.39
CA ALA A 118 4.64 6.61 10.39
C ALA A 118 6.07 6.74 10.95
N ARG A 119 7.06 6.89 10.08
CA ARG A 119 8.46 7.10 10.49
C ARG A 119 8.68 8.41 11.24
N LYS A 120 8.00 9.49 10.83
CA LYS A 120 8.11 10.80 11.47
C LYS A 120 7.55 10.77 12.90
N LEU A 121 6.45 10.06 13.12
CA LEU A 121 5.77 9.96 14.42
C LEU A 121 6.27 8.78 15.27
N GLY A 122 7.13 7.90 14.73
CA GLY A 122 7.62 6.72 15.43
C GLY A 122 6.56 5.64 15.63
N ILE A 123 5.50 5.62 14.78
CA ILE A 123 4.44 4.62 14.85
C ILE A 123 4.86 3.37 14.08
N PRO A 124 4.63 2.14 14.62
CA PRO A 124 4.86 0.90 13.90
C PRO A 124 4.23 0.90 12.52
N PHE A 125 4.93 0.33 11.53
CA PHE A 125 4.54 0.41 10.12
C PHE A 125 4.56 -0.95 9.43
N VAL A 126 3.51 -1.23 8.68
CA VAL A 126 3.40 -2.39 7.79
C VAL A 126 3.14 -1.89 6.36
N SER A 127 3.91 -2.39 5.42
CA SER A 127 3.70 -2.12 3.99
C SER A 127 2.64 -3.06 3.42
N SER A 128 1.79 -2.53 2.56
CA SER A 128 0.76 -3.28 1.82
C SER A 128 1.08 -3.18 0.32
N THR A 129 1.43 -4.31 -0.29
CA THR A 129 1.89 -4.36 -1.69
C THR A 129 0.89 -5.13 -2.54
N THR A 130 0.17 -4.42 -3.40
CA THR A 130 -0.90 -4.98 -4.25
C THR A 130 -0.38 -5.51 -5.59
N THR A 131 0.90 -5.28 -5.88
CA THR A 131 1.63 -5.79 -7.04
C THR A 131 2.67 -6.81 -6.58
N PHE A 132 3.68 -7.08 -7.41
CA PHE A 132 4.83 -7.88 -7.00
C PHE A 132 5.70 -7.15 -5.98
N ALA A 133 6.21 -7.90 -5.01
CA ALA A 133 7.27 -7.41 -4.14
C ALA A 133 8.61 -7.35 -4.91
N PHE A 134 9.43 -6.33 -4.59
CA PHE A 134 10.72 -6.12 -5.24
C PHE A 134 11.87 -6.23 -4.26
N ASN A 135 12.90 -6.97 -4.67
CA ASN A 135 14.21 -7.01 -4.06
C ASN A 135 15.30 -7.02 -5.15
N GLN A 136 16.56 -7.11 -4.75
CA GLN A 136 17.68 -7.14 -5.68
C GLN A 136 17.65 -8.31 -6.70
N TYR A 137 16.98 -9.42 -6.38
CA TYR A 137 16.87 -10.60 -7.25
C TYR A 137 15.71 -10.43 -8.24
N SER A 138 14.51 -10.09 -7.78
CA SER A 138 13.36 -9.86 -8.64
C SER A 138 13.56 -8.66 -9.58
N ALA A 139 14.27 -7.61 -9.13
CA ALA A 139 14.63 -6.46 -9.96
C ALA A 139 15.55 -6.82 -11.14
N LYS A 140 16.39 -7.85 -11.02
CA LYS A 140 17.24 -8.33 -12.12
C LYS A 140 16.45 -9.00 -13.25
N ILE A 141 15.32 -9.60 -12.94
CA ILE A 141 14.42 -10.20 -13.93
C ILE A 141 13.74 -9.11 -14.76
N MET A 142 13.42 -7.98 -14.13
CA MET A 142 12.88 -6.79 -14.79
C MET A 142 14.02 -5.98 -15.40
N ARG A 143 14.56 -6.44 -16.53
CA ARG A 143 15.67 -5.78 -17.22
C ARG A 143 15.30 -4.35 -17.57
N GLN A 144 15.88 -3.40 -16.85
CA GLN A 144 15.83 -1.99 -17.24
C GLN A 144 16.76 -1.77 -18.46
N SER A 145 16.26 -1.09 -19.44
CA SER A 145 17.07 -0.73 -20.61
C SER A 145 18.09 0.36 -20.25
N PHE A 146 19.22 0.42 -20.95
CA PHE A 146 20.19 1.50 -20.79
C PHE A 146 19.57 2.90 -20.92
N LYS A 147 18.53 3.02 -21.75
CA LYS A 147 17.79 4.28 -21.94
C LYS A 147 17.02 4.69 -20.68
N GLU A 148 16.44 3.74 -19.96
CA GLU A 148 15.73 4.00 -18.71
C GLU A 148 16.69 4.43 -17.60
N VAL A 149 17.83 3.75 -17.48
CA VAL A 149 18.89 4.12 -16.52
C VAL A 149 19.44 5.53 -16.81
N ALA A 150 19.74 5.83 -18.07
CA ALA A 150 20.22 7.16 -18.46
C ALA A 150 19.16 8.24 -18.18
N SER A 151 17.88 7.97 -18.48
CA SER A 151 16.77 8.88 -18.17
C SER A 151 16.65 9.12 -16.66
N MET A 152 16.81 8.09 -15.85
CA MET A 152 16.79 8.21 -14.40
C MET A 152 17.91 9.11 -13.87
N LEU A 153 19.12 8.97 -14.40
CA LEU A 153 20.27 9.80 -14.02
C LEU A 153 20.03 11.29 -14.35
N ILE A 154 19.43 11.59 -15.50
CA ILE A 154 19.06 12.96 -15.90
C ILE A 154 18.02 13.56 -14.96
N LEU A 155 17.10 12.74 -14.44
CA LEU A 155 16.03 13.18 -13.54
C LEU A 155 16.49 13.32 -12.08
N MET A 156 17.62 12.73 -11.68
CA MET A 156 18.12 12.72 -10.30
C MET A 156 18.19 14.12 -9.63
N PRO A 157 18.60 15.20 -10.30
CA PRO A 157 18.62 16.53 -9.67
C PRO A 157 17.21 16.99 -9.25
N LYS A 158 16.19 16.73 -10.07
CA LYS A 158 14.79 17.08 -9.76
C LYS A 158 14.28 16.22 -8.60
N ILE A 159 14.54 14.93 -8.63
CA ILE A 159 14.18 13.97 -7.58
C ILE A 159 14.82 14.36 -6.25
N ASN A 160 16.12 14.64 -6.23
CA ASN A 160 16.85 15.05 -5.03
C ASN A 160 16.33 16.37 -4.45
N ARG A 161 15.82 17.27 -5.27
CA ARG A 161 15.18 18.50 -4.81
C ARG A 161 13.92 18.19 -3.99
N GLN A 162 13.07 17.25 -4.44
CA GLN A 162 11.86 16.87 -3.70
C GLN A 162 12.21 16.11 -2.40
N ILE A 163 13.20 15.24 -2.45
CA ILE A 163 13.70 14.55 -1.25
C ILE A 163 14.24 15.56 -0.24
N LYS A 164 15.02 16.56 -0.69
CA LYS A 164 15.50 17.63 0.18
C LYS A 164 14.34 18.42 0.80
N ARG A 165 13.28 18.69 0.02
CA ARG A 165 12.07 19.37 0.48
C ARG A 165 11.37 18.59 1.60
N LEU A 166 11.18 17.28 1.46
CA LEU A 166 10.64 16.41 2.50
C LEU A 166 11.53 16.41 3.75
N ARG A 167 12.84 16.30 3.55
CA ARG A 167 13.81 16.28 4.66
C ARG A 167 13.79 17.57 5.50
N VAL A 168 13.69 18.73 4.85
CA VAL A 168 13.57 20.03 5.54
C VAL A 168 12.27 20.11 6.36
N ASN A 169 11.22 19.40 5.95
CA ASN A 169 9.97 19.29 6.70
C ASN A 169 9.97 18.15 7.75
N GLY A 170 11.16 17.63 8.11
CA GLY A 170 11.32 16.68 9.21
C GLY A 170 11.05 15.21 8.85
N TYR A 171 10.96 14.87 7.55
CA TYR A 171 10.82 13.48 7.15
C TYR A 171 12.18 12.78 7.07
N PRO A 172 12.37 11.60 7.69
CA PRO A 172 13.65 10.89 7.74
C PRO A 172 13.91 10.11 6.44
N ILE A 173 13.95 10.80 5.31
CA ILE A 173 14.16 10.23 3.97
C ILE A 173 15.61 10.51 3.53
N LYS A 174 16.39 9.48 3.24
CA LYS A 174 17.79 9.60 2.83
C LYS A 174 17.96 9.77 1.32
N ASN A 175 17.21 9.00 0.53
CA ASN A 175 17.34 8.96 -0.93
C ASN A 175 16.02 8.48 -1.58
N VAL A 176 16.00 8.38 -2.90
CA VAL A 176 14.83 7.92 -3.66
C VAL A 176 14.42 6.49 -3.33
N LEU A 177 15.38 5.62 -3.00
CA LEU A 177 15.07 4.23 -2.63
C LEU A 177 14.33 4.13 -1.30
N ASP A 178 14.64 5.01 -0.34
CA ASP A 178 13.86 5.10 0.90
C ASP A 178 12.39 5.45 0.68
N VAL A 179 12.11 6.16 -0.42
CA VAL A 179 10.73 6.48 -0.83
C VAL A 179 10.08 5.27 -1.46
N LEU A 180 10.74 4.62 -2.42
CA LEU A 180 10.16 3.61 -3.30
C LEU A 180 10.25 2.18 -2.76
N ALA A 181 11.27 1.88 -1.95
CA ALA A 181 11.52 0.53 -1.44
C ALA A 181 11.22 0.42 0.06
N ASN A 182 10.87 -0.77 0.50
CA ASN A 182 10.85 -1.12 1.92
C ASN A 182 12.26 -1.50 2.37
N ASP A 183 12.60 -1.17 3.62
CA ASP A 183 13.81 -1.69 4.24
C ASP A 183 13.60 -3.17 4.66
N GLU A 184 14.72 -3.86 4.94
CA GLU A 184 14.72 -5.28 5.30
C GLU A 184 13.94 -5.59 6.59
N ASN A 185 13.67 -4.58 7.42
CA ASN A 185 12.96 -4.71 8.68
C ASN A 185 11.44 -4.43 8.56
N THR A 186 11.00 -3.91 7.42
CA THR A 186 9.60 -3.57 7.20
C THR A 186 8.77 -4.83 6.95
N HIS A 187 7.79 -5.09 7.81
CA HIS A 187 6.78 -6.11 7.54
C HIS A 187 5.95 -5.73 6.32
N THR A 188 5.74 -6.68 5.41
CA THR A 188 5.08 -6.42 4.14
C THR A 188 4.03 -7.49 3.85
N ILE A 189 2.80 -7.05 3.63
CA ILE A 189 1.71 -7.89 3.12
C ILE A 189 1.76 -7.83 1.59
N VAL A 190 1.80 -8.96 0.92
CA VAL A 190 1.85 -9.06 -0.55
C VAL A 190 0.64 -9.85 -1.03
N TYR A 191 -0.21 -9.23 -1.85
CA TYR A 191 -1.46 -9.85 -2.35
C TYR A 191 -1.24 -10.75 -3.57
N THR A 192 -0.10 -11.39 -3.62
CA THR A 192 0.31 -12.38 -4.62
C THR A 192 0.66 -13.67 -3.90
N SER A 193 0.41 -14.82 -4.51
CA SER A 193 0.86 -16.08 -3.94
C SER A 193 2.37 -16.27 -4.11
N PRO A 194 3.04 -17.07 -3.25
CA PRO A 194 4.46 -17.34 -3.39
C PRO A 194 4.82 -17.94 -4.75
N GLU A 195 3.94 -18.77 -5.33
CA GLU A 195 4.13 -19.44 -6.62
C GLU A 195 4.12 -18.46 -7.80
N PHE A 196 3.37 -17.37 -7.66
CA PHE A 196 3.25 -16.35 -8.71
C PHE A 196 4.26 -15.20 -8.54
N GLN A 197 4.82 -15.04 -7.34
CA GLN A 197 5.82 -14.02 -7.04
C GLN A 197 7.18 -14.40 -7.60
N PRO A 198 7.80 -13.62 -8.49
CA PRO A 198 9.17 -13.88 -8.96
C PRO A 198 10.17 -13.90 -7.81
N CYS A 199 11.01 -14.92 -7.74
CA CYS A 199 12.05 -15.12 -6.70
C CYS A 199 11.47 -15.09 -5.28
N SER A 200 10.30 -15.67 -5.05
CA SER A 200 9.63 -15.64 -3.73
C SER A 200 10.52 -16.20 -2.62
N GLU A 201 11.35 -17.20 -2.90
CA GLU A 201 12.32 -17.84 -2.00
C GLU A 201 13.41 -16.88 -1.49
N THR A 202 13.60 -15.74 -2.13
CA THR A 202 14.62 -14.76 -1.76
C THR A 202 14.11 -13.68 -0.81
N PHE A 203 12.83 -13.69 -0.48
CA PHE A 203 12.24 -12.77 0.47
C PHE A 203 12.31 -13.32 1.89
N SER A 204 12.55 -12.45 2.86
CA SER A 204 12.62 -12.84 4.27
C SER A 204 11.24 -13.17 4.85
N ASN A 205 11.21 -13.68 6.08
CA ASN A 205 9.98 -13.93 6.84
C ASN A 205 9.18 -12.64 7.20
N LYS A 206 9.68 -11.47 6.85
CA LYS A 206 8.96 -10.19 6.94
C LYS A 206 7.92 -10.01 5.84
N TYR A 207 7.96 -10.84 4.80
CA TYR A 207 6.99 -10.79 3.70
C TYR A 207 5.95 -11.88 3.88
N ALA A 208 4.68 -11.49 3.99
CA ALA A 208 3.54 -12.38 4.00
C ALA A 208 2.87 -12.37 2.64
N PHE A 209 3.07 -13.43 1.86
CA PHE A 209 2.38 -13.65 0.60
C PHE A 209 1.00 -14.26 0.90
N VAL A 210 -0.05 -13.43 0.82
CA VAL A 210 -1.42 -13.81 1.22
C VAL A 210 -2.31 -14.24 0.04
N GLY A 211 -1.79 -14.12 -1.19
CA GLY A 211 -2.57 -14.41 -2.39
C GLY A 211 -3.60 -13.31 -2.72
N PRO A 212 -4.35 -13.47 -3.81
CA PRO A 212 -5.33 -12.48 -4.24
C PRO A 212 -6.51 -12.40 -3.28
N SER A 213 -6.79 -11.18 -2.79
CA SER A 213 -7.92 -10.88 -1.90
C SER A 213 -9.21 -10.64 -2.70
N VAL A 214 -9.67 -11.67 -3.44
CA VAL A 214 -10.93 -11.60 -4.20
C VAL A 214 -12.00 -12.44 -3.50
N ARG A 215 -13.20 -11.88 -3.35
CA ARG A 215 -14.39 -12.72 -3.10
C ARG A 215 -14.80 -13.33 -4.45
N PRO A 216 -14.92 -14.67 -4.56
CA PRO A 216 -15.61 -15.25 -5.70
C PRO A 216 -17.01 -14.67 -5.76
N SER A 217 -17.46 -14.22 -6.93
CA SER A 217 -18.85 -13.83 -7.12
C SER A 217 -19.75 -15.04 -6.88
N SER A 218 -20.98 -14.82 -6.39
CA SER A 218 -21.94 -15.91 -6.22
C SER A 218 -22.21 -16.67 -7.53
N GLU A 219 -22.03 -16.04 -8.67
CA GLU A 219 -22.11 -16.66 -10.01
C GLU A 219 -20.90 -17.56 -10.33
N GLU A 220 -19.69 -17.17 -9.92
CA GLU A 220 -18.50 -17.99 -10.12
C GLU A 220 -18.54 -19.25 -9.25
N ILE A 221 -19.00 -19.15 -7.99
CA ILE A 221 -19.22 -20.29 -7.12
C ILE A 221 -20.24 -21.26 -7.74
N ARG A 222 -21.36 -20.76 -8.31
CA ARG A 222 -22.33 -21.59 -9.01
C ARG A 222 -21.74 -22.31 -10.23
N LYS A 223 -20.89 -21.65 -11.01
CA LYS A 223 -20.24 -22.27 -12.19
C LYS A 223 -19.26 -23.38 -11.80
N VAL A 224 -18.55 -23.27 -10.67
CA VAL A 224 -17.64 -24.29 -10.16
C VAL A 224 -18.43 -25.47 -9.60
N CYS A 225 -19.49 -25.23 -8.81
CA CYS A 225 -20.36 -26.28 -8.25
C CYS A 225 -21.10 -27.08 -9.34
N HIS A 226 -21.45 -26.47 -10.48
CA HIS A 226 -22.06 -27.21 -11.61
C HIS A 226 -21.10 -28.14 -12.36
N LYS A 227 -19.78 -28.06 -12.11
CA LYS A 227 -18.79 -28.98 -12.69
C LYS A 227 -18.49 -30.21 -11.82
N GLY A 228 -19.26 -30.46 -10.77
CA GLY A 228 -19.20 -31.72 -10.00
C GLY A 228 -18.09 -31.80 -8.94
N GLU A 229 -17.42 -30.72 -8.65
CA GLU A 229 -16.52 -30.63 -7.50
C GLU A 229 -17.32 -30.23 -6.25
N SER A 230 -17.22 -31.02 -5.18
CA SER A 230 -17.92 -30.78 -3.92
C SER A 230 -17.38 -29.49 -3.27
N CYS A 231 -18.20 -28.43 -3.31
CA CYS A 231 -17.95 -27.26 -2.49
C CYS A 231 -18.15 -27.63 -1.01
N GLN A 232 -17.10 -27.82 -0.26
CA GLN A 232 -17.20 -27.73 1.18
C GLN A 232 -17.39 -26.25 1.55
N ASP A 233 -18.50 -25.96 2.17
CA ASP A 233 -18.79 -24.65 2.75
C ASP A 233 -17.73 -24.27 3.76
N GLY A 234 -17.02 -23.19 3.51
CA GLY A 234 -15.97 -22.67 4.35
C GLY A 234 -14.70 -22.40 3.58
N GLY A 235 -14.74 -21.42 2.66
CA GLY A 235 -13.57 -20.80 2.06
C GLY A 235 -12.77 -20.05 3.10
N VAL A 236 -12.19 -20.79 4.04
CA VAL A 236 -11.24 -20.26 5.00
C VAL A 236 -9.99 -19.88 4.22
N TRP A 237 -9.60 -18.64 4.36
CA TRP A 237 -8.32 -18.13 3.96
C TRP A 237 -7.20 -18.85 4.73
N GLN A 238 -6.84 -20.05 4.31
CA GLN A 238 -5.60 -20.69 4.72
C GLN A 238 -4.49 -20.22 3.77
N ALA A 239 -4.12 -18.95 3.90
CA ALA A 239 -2.81 -18.52 3.46
C ALA A 239 -1.81 -19.25 4.34
N ALA A 240 -1.17 -20.27 3.80
CA ALA A 240 0.03 -20.96 4.30
C ALA A 240 0.34 -20.75 5.80
N GLY A 241 -0.57 -21.11 6.71
CA GLY A 241 -0.33 -21.22 8.15
C GLY A 241 0.08 -19.98 8.94
N LYS A 242 0.06 -18.79 8.35
CA LYS A 242 0.38 -17.53 9.05
C LYS A 242 -0.81 -16.59 9.00
N SER A 243 -1.44 -16.38 10.14
CA SER A 243 -2.46 -15.34 10.33
C SER A 243 -1.84 -13.95 10.11
N VAL A 244 -2.55 -13.07 9.40
CA VAL A 244 -2.16 -11.66 9.24
C VAL A 244 -2.01 -10.97 10.60
N SER A 245 -2.73 -11.42 11.63
CA SER A 245 -2.64 -10.92 13.00
C SER A 245 -1.25 -11.09 13.63
N VAL A 246 -0.43 -12.05 13.19
CA VAL A 246 0.93 -12.26 13.71
C VAL A 246 1.90 -11.15 13.27
N PHE A 247 1.56 -10.38 12.25
CA PHE A 247 2.40 -9.29 11.73
C PHE A 247 2.06 -7.93 12.33
N LEU A 248 0.94 -7.80 13.02
CA LEU A 248 0.41 -6.53 13.55
C LEU A 248 0.52 -6.43 15.08
N CYS A 249 1.07 -7.45 15.74
CA CYS A 249 1.34 -7.46 17.18
C CYS A 249 2.82 -7.37 17.49
#